data_d059e1b3957456a08ac70fe856581c9d
#
_entry.id   d059e1b3957456a08ac70fe856581c9d
#
_cell.length_a   1.000
_cell.length_b   1.000
_cell.length_c   1.000
_cell.angle_alpha   90.00
_cell.angle_beta   90.00
_cell.angle_gamma   90.00
#
_symmetry.space_group_name_H-M   'P 1'
#
loop_
_entity.id
_entity.type
_entity.pdbx_description
1 polymer ?
#
loop_
_entity_poly.entity_id
_entity_poly.type
_entity_poly.pdbx_seq_one_letter_code
_entity_poly.pdbx_strand_id
1 'polypeptide(L)'
;MAITPLEASALADLLPDSLSCENARQRLLCVMVVLQTLTDADHPLSNADVRMVLEHKFGTSRAPSENTVAADVHAIRQAGYFDLLVHVTPLGYWCERTQLTPAKVRMLVNAVQSSRFLTVEQSAELQEDLFDLVSRHQEADLAGQIHVDQRVRKSYQQVFETIDVVTRSLEMGRKVEFSYTYTDFTGKTIRLEGEDGSLLRVETPIALYFSENNYYVETYTPTPWRHGIELTLSRADRMVDARVSDESADHSRKVYDLRRSARRRMAEGFDMVTGPQRLVFFRVRSDATNLLFDRFGFGLRFGQHEGSHGDPGATSLTLLKVPQAYTFFRWLTSAGSGIVMEEPPAELVLRSGPWAKVLRGVSRDQLVEDHRQMVQGFLAYLDRARAPYGT
;
A
#
# COMPACT_ATOMS: atom_id res chain seq x y z
N MET A 1 -7.12 15.55 -37.97
CA MET A 1 -6.45 16.64 -38.71
C MET A 1 -5.00 16.20 -38.84
N ALA A 2 -4.39 16.27 -40.03
CA ALA A 2 -2.99 15.87 -40.17
C ALA A 2 -2.10 16.78 -39.33
N ILE A 3 -1.07 16.23 -38.70
CA ILE A 3 -0.11 17.03 -37.91
C ILE A 3 0.77 17.87 -38.83
N THR A 4 1.23 19.00 -38.33
CA THR A 4 2.19 19.85 -39.02
C THR A 4 3.63 19.31 -38.89
N PRO A 5 4.58 19.71 -39.75
CA PRO A 5 5.99 19.31 -39.58
C PRO A 5 6.60 19.76 -38.22
N LEU A 6 6.15 20.88 -37.67
CA LEU A 6 6.59 21.34 -36.36
C LEU A 6 6.08 20.42 -35.24
N GLU A 7 4.83 20.02 -35.31
CA GLU A 7 4.27 19.05 -34.35
C GLU A 7 4.93 17.68 -34.48
N ALA A 8 5.23 17.22 -35.71
CA ALA A 8 5.94 15.96 -35.94
C ALA A 8 7.35 15.99 -35.35
N SER A 9 8.06 17.13 -35.44
CA SER A 9 9.36 17.30 -34.77
C SER A 9 9.25 17.22 -33.27
N ALA A 10 8.29 17.94 -32.67
CA ALA A 10 8.05 17.92 -31.24
C ALA A 10 7.68 16.51 -30.72
N LEU A 11 6.85 15.77 -31.47
CA LEU A 11 6.51 14.38 -31.15
C LEU A 11 7.72 13.44 -31.29
N ALA A 12 8.59 13.65 -32.28
CA ALA A 12 9.80 12.85 -32.47
C ALA A 12 10.80 13.00 -31.29
N ASP A 13 10.85 14.19 -30.68
CA ASP A 13 11.69 14.45 -29.51
C ASP A 13 11.19 13.73 -28.25
N LEU A 14 9.92 13.33 -28.20
CA LEU A 14 9.35 12.54 -27.10
C LEU A 14 9.65 11.05 -27.19
N LEU A 15 10.18 10.58 -28.33
CA LEU A 15 10.55 9.18 -28.50
C LEU A 15 11.92 8.88 -27.87
N PRO A 16 12.12 7.69 -27.28
CA PRO A 16 13.39 7.30 -26.67
C PRO A 16 14.60 7.46 -27.62
N ASP A 17 15.72 7.97 -27.11
CA ASP A 17 16.95 8.13 -27.89
C ASP A 17 17.62 6.78 -28.22
N SER A 18 17.30 5.73 -27.48
CA SER A 18 17.77 4.37 -27.72
C SER A 18 17.15 3.69 -28.95
N LEU A 19 16.10 4.26 -29.55
CA LEU A 19 15.45 3.70 -30.72
C LEU A 19 16.39 3.71 -31.93
N SER A 20 16.33 2.62 -32.73
CA SER A 20 17.05 2.46 -33.98
C SER A 20 16.13 1.94 -35.06
N CYS A 21 16.25 2.46 -36.29
CA CYS A 21 15.41 2.10 -37.44
C CYS A 21 16.27 1.74 -38.67
N GLU A 22 17.10 0.71 -38.55
CA GLU A 22 18.05 0.32 -39.62
C GLU A 22 17.53 -0.83 -40.51
N ASN A 23 16.56 -1.57 -40.04
CA ASN A 23 15.99 -2.71 -40.76
C ASN A 23 14.48 -2.88 -40.49
N ALA A 24 13.83 -3.76 -41.25
CA ALA A 24 12.39 -3.96 -41.17
C ALA A 24 11.87 -4.37 -39.77
N ARG A 25 12.66 -5.11 -38.99
CA ARG A 25 12.27 -5.55 -37.65
C ARG A 25 12.33 -4.38 -36.66
N GLN A 26 13.40 -3.61 -36.72
CA GLN A 26 13.56 -2.39 -35.89
C GLN A 26 12.48 -1.36 -36.26
N ARG A 27 12.20 -1.17 -37.54
CA ARG A 27 11.14 -0.27 -38.00
C ARG A 27 9.77 -0.65 -37.41
N LEU A 28 9.41 -1.93 -37.45
CA LEU A 28 8.14 -2.40 -36.84
C LEU A 28 8.07 -2.08 -35.35
N LEU A 29 9.18 -2.25 -34.64
CA LEU A 29 9.27 -1.86 -33.22
C LEU A 29 9.15 -0.32 -33.06
N CYS A 30 9.78 0.47 -33.94
CA CYS A 30 9.63 1.93 -33.90
C CYS A 30 8.17 2.36 -34.12
N VAL A 31 7.48 1.77 -35.10
CA VAL A 31 6.05 2.03 -35.31
C VAL A 31 5.24 1.66 -34.08
N MET A 32 5.52 0.53 -33.45
CA MET A 32 4.84 0.13 -32.21
C MET A 32 5.08 1.15 -31.07
N VAL A 33 6.34 1.60 -30.89
CA VAL A 33 6.67 2.61 -29.85
C VAL A 33 5.97 3.95 -30.15
N VAL A 34 5.96 4.41 -31.41
CA VAL A 34 5.21 5.62 -31.81
C VAL A 34 3.73 5.52 -31.40
N LEU A 35 3.09 4.41 -31.73
CA LEU A 35 1.69 4.20 -31.38
C LEU A 35 1.48 4.15 -29.86
N GLN A 36 2.35 3.48 -29.11
CA GLN A 36 2.22 3.36 -27.66
C GLN A 36 2.44 4.69 -26.92
N THR A 37 3.42 5.46 -27.40
CA THR A 37 3.89 6.66 -26.68
C THR A 37 3.10 7.91 -27.09
N LEU A 38 2.74 8.02 -28.37
CA LEU A 38 2.23 9.27 -28.95
C LEU A 38 0.74 9.23 -29.30
N THR A 39 0.04 8.11 -29.08
CA THR A 39 -1.37 8.01 -29.48
C THR A 39 -2.27 7.61 -28.30
N ASP A 40 -3.48 8.11 -28.33
CA ASP A 40 -4.64 7.72 -27.53
C ASP A 40 -5.94 8.00 -28.31
N ALA A 41 -7.10 7.83 -27.67
CA ALA A 41 -8.41 7.98 -28.32
C ALA A 41 -8.63 9.40 -28.89
N ASP A 42 -8.06 10.41 -28.24
CA ASP A 42 -8.20 11.84 -28.63
C ASP A 42 -7.09 12.28 -29.60
N HIS A 43 -5.97 11.53 -29.66
CA HIS A 43 -4.78 11.85 -30.47
C HIS A 43 -4.39 10.69 -31.40
N PRO A 44 -5.25 10.29 -32.35
CA PRO A 44 -4.92 9.27 -33.36
C PRO A 44 -3.93 9.82 -34.40
N LEU A 45 -3.00 8.99 -34.89
CA LEU A 45 -2.05 9.32 -35.94
C LEU A 45 -2.36 8.54 -37.23
N SER A 46 -2.37 9.25 -38.36
CA SER A 46 -2.47 8.63 -39.70
C SER A 46 -1.13 7.99 -40.13
N ASN A 47 -1.15 7.21 -41.24
CA ASN A 47 0.09 6.68 -41.81
C ASN A 47 1.09 7.78 -42.17
N ALA A 48 0.58 8.91 -42.69
CA ALA A 48 1.40 10.06 -43.06
C ALA A 48 2.03 10.71 -41.81
N ASP A 49 1.25 10.82 -40.71
CA ASP A 49 1.71 11.40 -39.46
C ASP A 49 2.81 10.54 -38.82
N VAL A 50 2.58 9.21 -38.71
CA VAL A 50 3.59 8.26 -38.21
C VAL A 50 4.87 8.30 -39.05
N ARG A 51 4.72 8.32 -40.39
CA ARG A 51 5.87 8.47 -41.31
C ARG A 51 6.64 9.76 -41.00
N MET A 52 5.95 10.88 -40.86
CA MET A 52 6.56 12.20 -40.63
C MET A 52 7.31 12.23 -39.27
N VAL A 53 6.76 11.68 -38.22
CA VAL A 53 7.43 11.54 -36.92
C VAL A 53 8.72 10.72 -37.05
N LEU A 54 8.66 9.56 -37.74
CA LEU A 54 9.83 8.73 -37.95
C LEU A 54 10.88 9.40 -38.87
N GLU A 55 10.44 10.20 -39.84
CA GLU A 55 11.33 10.98 -40.71
C GLU A 55 12.11 12.05 -39.90
N HIS A 56 11.45 12.73 -39.00
CA HIS A 56 12.12 13.68 -38.10
C HIS A 56 13.08 13.01 -37.13
N LYS A 57 12.73 11.82 -36.57
CA LYS A 57 13.62 11.10 -35.63
C LYS A 57 14.85 10.49 -36.31
N PHE A 58 14.70 9.90 -37.49
CA PHE A 58 15.75 9.07 -38.12
C PHE A 58 16.30 9.63 -39.47
N GLY A 59 15.68 10.67 -39.98
CA GLY A 59 16.02 11.29 -41.29
C GLY A 59 15.27 10.61 -42.46
N THR A 60 15.12 11.35 -43.57
CA THR A 60 14.33 10.94 -44.77
C THR A 60 14.77 9.61 -45.39
N SER A 61 16.08 9.29 -45.34
CA SER A 61 16.62 8.05 -45.93
C SER A 61 16.22 6.79 -45.18
N ARG A 62 15.81 6.90 -43.93
CA ARG A 62 15.40 5.78 -43.05
C ARG A 62 13.89 5.77 -42.79
N ALA A 63 13.16 6.81 -43.18
CA ALA A 63 11.71 6.90 -42.99
C ALA A 63 10.98 5.88 -43.89
N PRO A 64 10.01 5.12 -43.36
CA PRO A 64 9.20 4.21 -44.15
C PRO A 64 8.25 4.97 -45.09
N SER A 65 7.77 4.31 -46.16
CA SER A 65 6.61 4.80 -46.91
C SER A 65 5.32 4.65 -46.08
N GLU A 66 4.29 5.41 -46.42
CA GLU A 66 2.97 5.29 -45.77
C GLU A 66 2.38 3.88 -45.90
N ASN A 67 2.57 3.24 -47.04
CA ASN A 67 2.13 1.84 -47.26
C ASN A 67 2.90 0.86 -46.34
N THR A 68 4.15 1.14 -46.09
CA THR A 68 4.98 0.35 -45.16
C THR A 68 4.50 0.51 -43.73
N VAL A 69 4.19 1.75 -43.31
CA VAL A 69 3.59 2.04 -41.99
C VAL A 69 2.26 1.29 -41.82
N ALA A 70 1.38 1.33 -42.85
CA ALA A 70 0.11 0.62 -42.83
C ALA A 70 0.28 -0.90 -42.68
N ALA A 71 1.28 -1.47 -43.40
CA ALA A 71 1.60 -2.90 -43.26
C ALA A 71 2.13 -3.26 -41.88
N ASP A 72 3.01 -2.41 -41.29
CA ASP A 72 3.55 -2.63 -39.97
C ASP A 72 2.45 -2.50 -38.87
N VAL A 73 1.56 -1.51 -38.96
CA VAL A 73 0.40 -1.38 -38.05
C VAL A 73 -0.52 -2.60 -38.15
N HIS A 74 -0.79 -3.07 -39.39
CA HIS A 74 -1.58 -4.28 -39.60
C HIS A 74 -0.92 -5.51 -38.96
N ALA A 75 0.39 -5.67 -39.11
CA ALA A 75 1.17 -6.75 -38.50
C ALA A 75 1.12 -6.71 -36.99
N ILE A 76 1.31 -5.52 -36.38
CA ILE A 76 1.22 -5.31 -34.93
C ILE A 76 -0.18 -5.71 -34.42
N ARG A 77 -1.21 -5.26 -35.13
CA ARG A 77 -2.61 -5.58 -34.79
C ARG A 77 -2.92 -7.08 -34.88
N GLN A 78 -2.41 -7.76 -35.91
CA GLN A 78 -2.60 -9.20 -36.06
C GLN A 78 -1.80 -10.04 -35.10
N ALA A 79 -0.60 -9.59 -34.73
CA ALA A 79 0.26 -10.29 -33.77
C ALA A 79 -0.38 -10.39 -32.37
N GLY A 80 -1.25 -9.45 -32.03
CA GLY A 80 -1.94 -9.45 -30.72
C GLY A 80 -0.97 -9.33 -29.57
N TYR A 81 -0.38 -8.16 -29.36
CA TYR A 81 0.47 -7.95 -28.18
C TYR A 81 -0.39 -7.89 -26.92
N PHE A 82 -0.04 -8.68 -25.95
CA PHE A 82 -0.89 -9.14 -24.84
C PHE A 82 -1.59 -8.04 -24.02
N ASP A 83 -1.13 -6.81 -24.02
CA ASP A 83 -1.71 -5.66 -23.29
C ASP A 83 -2.01 -4.45 -24.21
N LEU A 84 -1.80 -4.59 -25.52
CA LEU A 84 -1.94 -3.50 -26.47
C LEU A 84 -3.01 -3.78 -27.49
N LEU A 85 -4.05 -2.95 -27.53
CA LEU A 85 -5.10 -2.98 -28.54
C LEU A 85 -4.92 -1.79 -29.48
N VAL A 86 -4.73 -2.07 -30.78
CA VAL A 86 -4.64 -1.05 -31.81
C VAL A 86 -6.01 -0.81 -32.42
N HIS A 87 -6.54 0.40 -32.25
CA HIS A 87 -7.78 0.86 -32.84
C HIS A 87 -7.52 1.53 -34.20
N VAL A 88 -8.46 1.37 -35.12
CA VAL A 88 -8.45 2.00 -36.44
C VAL A 88 -9.65 2.92 -36.56
N THR A 89 -9.41 4.19 -36.87
CA THR A 89 -10.42 5.22 -37.04
C THR A 89 -10.26 5.89 -38.42
N PRO A 90 -11.23 6.66 -38.88
CA PRO A 90 -11.08 7.47 -40.10
C PRO A 90 -9.93 8.51 -40.00
N LEU A 91 -9.52 8.87 -38.79
CA LEU A 91 -8.46 9.85 -38.53
C LEU A 91 -7.06 9.21 -38.42
N GLY A 92 -7.00 7.88 -38.23
CA GLY A 92 -5.73 7.18 -38.04
C GLY A 92 -5.83 6.05 -37.02
N TYR A 93 -4.70 5.76 -36.41
CA TYR A 93 -4.54 4.67 -35.42
C TYR A 93 -4.27 5.24 -34.06
N TRP A 94 -4.73 4.52 -33.04
CA TRP A 94 -4.33 4.78 -31.66
C TRP A 94 -4.26 3.48 -30.87
N CYS A 95 -3.48 3.49 -29.82
CA CYS A 95 -3.28 2.35 -28.95
C CYS A 95 -3.92 2.52 -27.59
N GLU A 96 -4.48 1.43 -27.07
CA GLU A 96 -5.03 1.34 -25.73
C GLU A 96 -4.32 0.21 -24.97
N ARG A 97 -3.91 0.49 -23.74
CA ARG A 97 -3.51 -0.55 -22.80
C ARG A 97 -4.74 -1.10 -22.10
N THR A 98 -4.99 -2.39 -22.27
CA THR A 98 -6.21 -3.03 -21.76
C THR A 98 -6.16 -3.35 -20.27
N GLN A 99 -4.97 -3.61 -19.73
CA GLN A 99 -4.79 -3.97 -18.34
C GLN A 99 -4.47 -2.76 -17.44
N LEU A 100 -3.59 -1.87 -17.87
CA LEU A 100 -3.19 -0.66 -17.16
C LEU A 100 -3.77 0.59 -17.84
N THR A 101 -5.08 0.79 -17.65
CA THR A 101 -5.77 1.99 -18.15
C THR A 101 -5.26 3.26 -17.44
N PRO A 102 -5.40 4.46 -18.05
CA PRO A 102 -4.98 5.73 -17.44
C PRO A 102 -5.55 5.94 -16.03
N ALA A 103 -6.78 5.51 -15.77
CA ALA A 103 -7.38 5.58 -14.45
C ALA A 103 -6.64 4.70 -13.42
N LYS A 104 -6.21 3.52 -13.80
CA LYS A 104 -5.42 2.63 -12.92
C LYS A 104 -4.02 3.18 -12.69
N VAL A 105 -3.37 3.73 -13.73
CA VAL A 105 -2.07 4.39 -13.58
C VAL A 105 -2.19 5.58 -12.64
N ARG A 106 -3.24 6.40 -12.75
CA ARG A 106 -3.53 7.49 -11.80
C ARG A 106 -3.62 7.00 -10.35
N MET A 107 -4.33 5.89 -10.11
CA MET A 107 -4.41 5.29 -8.76
C MET A 107 -3.04 4.86 -8.24
N LEU A 108 -2.20 4.27 -9.09
CA LEU A 108 -0.84 3.87 -8.73
C LEU A 108 0.05 5.08 -8.42
N VAL A 109 0.01 6.12 -9.25
CA VAL A 109 0.73 7.38 -9.02
C VAL A 109 0.30 8.01 -7.69
N ASN A 110 -1.01 8.07 -7.41
CA ASN A 110 -1.53 8.58 -6.14
C ASN A 110 -1.03 7.74 -4.94
N ALA A 111 -1.00 6.41 -5.07
CA ALA A 111 -0.48 5.52 -4.03
C ALA A 111 1.02 5.76 -3.76
N VAL A 112 1.84 5.93 -4.82
CA VAL A 112 3.25 6.27 -4.71
C VAL A 112 3.44 7.62 -4.03
N GLN A 113 2.73 8.65 -4.49
CA GLN A 113 2.85 9.99 -3.94
C GLN A 113 2.34 10.11 -2.50
N SER A 114 1.30 9.36 -2.11
CA SER A 114 0.79 9.33 -0.74
C SER A 114 1.65 8.51 0.21
N SER A 115 2.61 7.77 -0.30
CA SER A 115 3.49 6.92 0.50
C SER A 115 4.40 7.77 1.42
N ARG A 116 4.43 7.41 2.70
CA ARG A 116 5.26 8.08 3.70
C ARG A 116 6.65 7.48 3.84
N PHE A 117 6.87 6.29 3.29
CA PHE A 117 8.15 5.58 3.40
C PHE A 117 9.07 5.81 2.19
N LEU A 118 8.56 6.43 1.11
CA LEU A 118 9.36 6.84 -0.04
C LEU A 118 9.92 8.23 0.15
N THR A 119 11.17 8.45 -0.31
CA THR A 119 11.72 9.80 -0.42
C THR A 119 11.03 10.57 -1.56
N VAL A 120 11.31 11.88 -1.66
CA VAL A 120 10.82 12.70 -2.77
C VAL A 120 11.37 12.17 -4.09
N GLU A 121 12.66 11.86 -4.11
CA GLU A 121 13.40 11.36 -5.27
C GLU A 121 12.87 9.99 -5.72
N GLN A 122 12.73 9.04 -4.79
CA GLN A 122 12.17 7.71 -5.07
C GLN A 122 10.72 7.78 -5.57
N SER A 123 9.93 8.71 -5.03
CA SER A 123 8.56 8.91 -5.50
C SER A 123 8.51 9.50 -6.91
N ALA A 124 9.45 10.39 -7.25
CA ALA A 124 9.55 10.98 -8.58
C ALA A 124 10.00 9.91 -9.61
N GLU A 125 11.02 9.13 -9.29
CA GLU A 125 11.51 8.03 -10.13
C GLU A 125 10.38 7.01 -10.44
N LEU A 126 9.70 6.51 -9.40
CA LEU A 126 8.58 5.58 -9.59
C LEU A 126 7.40 6.20 -10.35
N GLN A 127 7.19 7.51 -10.22
CA GLN A 127 6.16 8.20 -10.98
C GLN A 127 6.52 8.28 -12.47
N GLU A 128 7.77 8.56 -12.81
CA GLU A 128 8.27 8.55 -14.19
C GLU A 128 8.09 7.15 -14.81
N ASP A 129 8.49 6.08 -14.11
CA ASP A 129 8.29 4.70 -14.55
C ASP A 129 6.80 4.38 -14.82
N LEU A 130 5.90 4.91 -13.98
CA LEU A 130 4.46 4.72 -14.14
C LEU A 130 3.91 5.52 -15.32
N PHE A 131 4.46 6.68 -15.61
CA PHE A 131 4.04 7.49 -16.76
C PHE A 131 4.43 6.87 -18.09
N ASP A 132 5.49 6.07 -18.16
CA ASP A 132 5.82 5.27 -19.34
C ASP A 132 4.77 4.21 -19.70
N LEU A 133 3.81 3.96 -18.81
CA LEU A 133 2.69 3.06 -19.07
C LEU A 133 1.49 3.72 -19.77
N VAL A 134 1.52 5.02 -20.01
CA VAL A 134 0.47 5.81 -20.68
C VAL A 134 1.04 6.59 -21.85
N SER A 135 0.17 7.20 -22.71
CA SER A 135 0.66 8.10 -23.75
C SER A 135 1.20 9.40 -23.15
N ARG A 136 2.07 10.11 -23.88
CA ARG A 136 2.60 11.43 -23.46
C ARG A 136 1.50 12.47 -23.26
N HIS A 137 0.40 12.36 -23.99
CA HIS A 137 -0.77 13.23 -23.81
C HIS A 137 -1.48 12.93 -22.48
N GLN A 138 -1.70 11.64 -22.19
CA GLN A 138 -2.30 11.20 -20.92
C GLN A 138 -1.40 11.48 -19.71
N GLU A 139 -0.08 11.40 -19.87
CA GLU A 139 0.89 11.81 -18.85
C GLU A 139 0.71 13.28 -18.46
N ALA A 140 0.65 14.20 -19.46
CA ALA A 140 0.46 15.63 -19.23
C ALA A 140 -0.83 15.92 -18.45
N ASP A 141 -1.91 15.22 -18.78
CA ASP A 141 -3.19 15.33 -18.08
C ASP A 141 -3.09 14.80 -16.63
N LEU A 142 -2.38 13.71 -16.43
CA LEU A 142 -2.19 13.11 -15.11
C LEU A 142 -1.32 14.00 -14.21
N ALA A 143 -0.22 14.53 -14.72
CA ALA A 143 0.72 15.36 -13.97
C ALA A 143 0.08 16.68 -13.48
N GLY A 144 -0.83 17.29 -14.27
CA GLY A 144 -1.48 18.56 -13.93
C GLY A 144 -2.60 18.46 -12.89
N GLN A 145 -3.10 17.28 -12.57
CA GLN A 145 -4.30 17.10 -11.74
C GLN A 145 -4.03 16.56 -10.33
N ILE A 146 -2.78 16.23 -10.00
CA ILE A 146 -2.45 15.57 -8.73
C ILE A 146 -1.84 16.60 -7.77
N HIS A 147 -2.62 16.98 -6.77
CA HIS A 147 -2.16 17.76 -5.63
C HIS A 147 -1.96 16.83 -4.43
N VAL A 148 -0.72 16.55 -4.08
CA VAL A 148 -0.40 15.78 -2.86
C VAL A 148 -0.14 16.76 -1.72
N ASP A 149 -0.84 16.54 -0.61
CA ASP A 149 -0.57 17.25 0.64
C ASP A 149 0.91 17.08 1.01
N GLN A 150 1.59 18.20 1.32
CA GLN A 150 3.01 18.20 1.73
C GLN A 150 3.18 17.45 3.05
N ARG A 151 3.27 16.13 2.95
CA ARG A 151 3.53 15.29 4.11
C ARG A 151 5.02 15.27 4.39
N VAL A 152 5.37 15.27 5.68
CA VAL A 152 6.75 15.08 6.12
C VAL A 152 7.22 13.71 5.60
N ARG A 153 7.98 13.73 4.52
CA ARG A 153 8.63 12.55 3.95
C ARG A 153 9.96 12.36 4.69
N LYS A 154 10.13 11.20 5.24
CA LYS A 154 11.39 10.84 5.87
C LYS A 154 12.33 10.33 4.80
N SER A 155 13.57 10.80 4.79
CA SER A 155 14.63 10.26 3.92
C SER A 155 15.05 8.88 4.44
N TYR A 156 14.53 7.82 3.85
CA TYR A 156 14.95 6.45 4.17
C TYR A 156 15.36 5.72 2.88
N GLN A 157 16.54 6.03 2.38
CA GLN A 157 17.14 5.38 1.21
C GLN A 157 17.24 3.85 1.34
N GLN A 158 17.28 3.32 2.57
CA GLN A 158 17.56 1.91 2.84
C GLN A 158 16.33 1.00 2.94
N VAL A 159 15.09 1.51 2.77
CA VAL A 159 13.89 0.68 2.99
C VAL A 159 13.81 -0.48 1.97
N PHE A 160 14.06 -0.21 0.71
CA PHE A 160 14.01 -1.25 -0.33
C PHE A 160 15.11 -2.29 -0.14
N GLU A 161 16.33 -1.85 0.18
CA GLU A 161 17.45 -2.76 0.47
C GLU A 161 17.13 -3.64 1.69
N THR A 162 16.55 -3.04 2.74
CA THR A 162 16.13 -3.80 3.93
C THR A 162 15.06 -4.83 3.60
N ILE A 163 14.05 -4.48 2.80
CA ILE A 163 12.98 -5.40 2.38
C ILE A 163 13.58 -6.57 1.58
N ASP A 164 14.48 -6.29 0.65
CA ASP A 164 15.15 -7.29 -0.17
C ASP A 164 16.01 -8.23 0.69
N VAL A 165 16.80 -7.70 1.63
CA VAL A 165 17.60 -8.48 2.57
C VAL A 165 16.71 -9.39 3.43
N VAL A 166 15.63 -8.86 3.98
CA VAL A 166 14.71 -9.66 4.81
C VAL A 166 14.03 -10.74 3.99
N THR A 167 13.60 -10.44 2.77
CA THR A 167 12.99 -11.41 1.86
C THR A 167 13.97 -12.53 1.54
N ARG A 168 15.20 -12.19 1.17
CA ARG A 168 16.26 -13.19 0.92
C ARG A 168 16.59 -14.02 2.17
N SER A 169 16.64 -13.39 3.35
CA SER A 169 16.87 -14.11 4.61
C SER A 169 15.78 -15.14 4.89
N LEU A 170 14.52 -14.79 4.61
CA LEU A 170 13.37 -15.72 4.74
C LEU A 170 13.47 -16.89 3.75
N GLU A 171 13.80 -16.62 2.48
CA GLU A 171 13.92 -17.62 1.41
C GLU A 171 15.11 -18.57 1.65
N MET A 172 16.24 -18.04 2.08
CA MET A 172 17.46 -18.81 2.33
C MET A 172 17.45 -19.54 3.69
N GLY A 173 16.47 -19.30 4.55
CA GLY A 173 16.44 -19.85 5.91
C GLY A 173 17.60 -19.36 6.77
N ARG A 174 18.00 -18.09 6.60
CA ARG A 174 19.08 -17.43 7.32
C ARG A 174 18.53 -16.40 8.30
N LYS A 175 19.33 -16.06 9.33
CA LYS A 175 19.05 -14.91 10.17
C LYS A 175 19.26 -13.60 9.40
N VAL A 176 18.67 -12.53 9.87
CA VAL A 176 18.94 -11.16 9.43
C VAL A 176 19.77 -10.44 10.48
N GLU A 177 20.80 -9.73 10.05
CA GLU A 177 21.62 -8.85 10.90
C GLU A 177 21.28 -7.41 10.59
N PHE A 178 21.11 -6.60 11.61
CA PHE A 178 20.83 -5.16 11.46
C PHE A 178 21.06 -4.40 12.76
N SER A 179 21.30 -3.08 12.66
CA SER A 179 21.18 -2.15 13.82
C SER A 179 19.82 -1.48 13.76
N TYR A 180 19.20 -1.25 14.90
CA TYR A 180 17.91 -0.56 14.98
C TYR A 180 18.09 0.87 15.46
N THR A 181 17.39 1.82 14.85
CA THR A 181 17.56 3.24 15.14
C THR A 181 16.27 3.89 15.64
N TYR A 182 16.44 4.99 16.36
CA TYR A 182 15.37 5.94 16.68
C TYR A 182 15.86 7.37 16.43
N THR A 183 14.93 8.30 16.31
CA THR A 183 15.25 9.72 16.19
C THR A 183 15.02 10.39 17.56
N ASP A 184 16.02 11.07 18.09
CA ASP A 184 15.91 11.82 19.31
C ASP A 184 15.14 13.15 19.12
N PHE A 185 14.93 13.88 20.20
CA PHE A 185 14.22 15.17 20.17
C PHE A 185 14.98 16.29 19.45
N THR A 186 16.25 16.10 19.11
CA THR A 186 17.05 17.02 18.28
C THR A 186 16.93 16.71 16.78
N GLY A 187 16.25 15.63 16.42
CA GLY A 187 16.14 15.14 15.05
C GLY A 187 17.30 14.22 14.63
N LYS A 188 18.25 13.92 15.53
CA LYS A 188 19.39 13.04 15.24
C LYS A 188 18.99 11.58 15.33
N THR A 189 19.41 10.79 14.33
CA THR A 189 19.25 9.34 14.35
C THR A 189 20.29 8.69 15.24
N ILE A 190 19.84 7.91 16.21
CA ILE A 190 20.69 7.21 17.19
C ILE A 190 20.43 5.71 17.08
N ARG A 191 21.50 4.90 17.13
CA ARG A 191 21.39 3.43 17.22
C ARG A 191 20.96 3.03 18.63
N LEU A 192 20.02 2.09 18.67
CA LEU A 192 19.53 1.53 19.92
C LEU A 192 20.49 0.44 20.41
N GLU A 193 20.89 0.49 21.66
CA GLU A 193 21.75 -0.50 22.31
C GLU A 193 20.93 -1.60 22.98
N GLY A 194 21.40 -2.83 22.92
CA GLY A 194 20.92 -3.95 23.72
C GLY A 194 21.26 -3.82 25.19
N GLU A 195 20.75 -4.72 26.04
CA GLU A 195 21.08 -4.75 27.46
C GLU A 195 22.55 -5.13 27.71
N ASP A 196 23.17 -5.81 26.74
CA ASP A 196 24.59 -6.18 26.72
C ASP A 196 25.52 -5.12 26.08
N GLY A 197 24.97 -3.96 25.70
CA GLY A 197 25.67 -2.91 24.97
C GLY A 197 25.85 -3.17 23.47
N SER A 198 25.32 -4.26 22.93
CA SER A 198 25.38 -4.58 21.50
C SER A 198 24.53 -3.63 20.69
N LEU A 199 25.08 -3.11 19.58
CA LEU A 199 24.35 -2.33 18.57
C LEU A 199 23.80 -3.21 17.45
N LEU A 200 24.29 -4.43 17.33
CA LEU A 200 23.95 -5.38 16.29
C LEU A 200 22.92 -6.40 16.79
N ARG A 201 21.84 -6.55 16.05
CA ARG A 201 20.82 -7.59 16.26
C ARG A 201 21.01 -8.68 15.20
N VAL A 202 20.98 -9.95 15.63
CA VAL A 202 21.06 -11.13 14.78
C VAL A 202 19.87 -12.04 15.09
N GLU A 203 18.83 -11.97 14.28
CA GLU A 203 17.53 -12.55 14.61
C GLU A 203 16.94 -13.36 13.47
N THR A 204 16.10 -14.33 13.80
CA THR A 204 15.37 -15.16 12.83
C THR A 204 14.17 -14.39 12.28
N PRO A 205 14.10 -14.07 10.98
CA PRO A 205 12.95 -13.41 10.41
C PRO A 205 11.74 -14.35 10.36
N ILE A 206 10.59 -13.86 10.79
CA ILE A 206 9.33 -14.59 10.84
C ILE A 206 8.42 -14.17 9.69
N ALA A 207 8.18 -12.85 9.54
CA ALA A 207 7.31 -12.30 8.51
C ALA A 207 7.64 -10.83 8.22
N LEU A 208 7.27 -10.41 7.00
CA LEU A 208 7.25 -9.03 6.58
C LEU A 208 5.79 -8.57 6.44
N TYR A 209 5.45 -7.42 7.00
CA TYR A 209 4.12 -6.84 6.95
C TYR A 209 4.15 -5.44 6.35
N PHE A 210 3.08 -5.08 5.65
CA PHE A 210 2.82 -3.70 5.24
C PHE A 210 1.54 -3.22 5.94
N SER A 211 1.64 -2.18 6.77
CA SER A 211 0.53 -1.60 7.51
C SER A 211 0.77 -0.12 7.78
N GLU A 212 -0.28 0.69 7.71
CA GLU A 212 -0.23 2.15 8.00
C GLU A 212 0.92 2.84 7.24
N ASN A 213 1.06 2.53 5.94
CA ASN A 213 2.11 3.06 5.07
C ASN A 213 3.55 2.80 5.56
N ASN A 214 3.79 1.71 6.29
CA ASN A 214 5.13 1.30 6.73
C ASN A 214 5.30 -0.21 6.55
N TYR A 215 6.54 -0.62 6.29
CA TYR A 215 6.93 -2.02 6.38
C TYR A 215 7.40 -2.36 7.77
N TYR A 216 6.98 -3.52 8.25
CA TYR A 216 7.34 -4.07 9.55
C TYR A 216 7.93 -5.46 9.39
N VAL A 217 9.03 -5.71 10.05
CA VAL A 217 9.71 -7.01 10.10
C VAL A 217 9.47 -7.63 11.46
N GLU A 218 8.83 -8.79 11.48
CA GLU A 218 8.69 -9.60 12.69
C GLU A 218 9.86 -10.55 12.77
N THR A 219 10.58 -10.51 13.89
CA THR A 219 11.75 -11.34 14.13
C THR A 219 11.66 -12.06 15.48
N TYR A 220 12.32 -13.22 15.55
CA TYR A 220 12.40 -14.05 16.75
C TYR A 220 13.85 -14.27 17.15
N THR A 221 14.12 -14.21 18.45
CA THR A 221 15.37 -14.65 19.07
C THR A 221 15.11 -15.38 20.38
N PRO A 222 15.73 -16.55 20.63
CA PRO A 222 15.64 -17.23 21.92
C PRO A 222 16.40 -16.49 23.04
N THR A 223 17.35 -15.62 22.66
CA THR A 223 18.09 -14.76 23.59
C THR A 223 17.60 -13.33 23.39
N PRO A 224 16.70 -12.84 24.25
CA PRO A 224 16.12 -11.53 24.11
C PRO A 224 17.18 -10.42 24.09
N TRP A 225 17.10 -9.54 23.11
CA TRP A 225 18.01 -8.40 22.98
C TRP A 225 17.70 -7.29 24.00
N ARG A 226 16.42 -7.11 24.35
CA ARG A 226 15.93 -6.16 25.38
C ARG A 226 14.64 -6.67 26.04
N HIS A 227 14.49 -6.37 27.33
CA HIS A 227 13.24 -6.53 28.10
C HIS A 227 12.64 -7.95 28.09
N GLY A 228 13.45 -8.99 27.87
CA GLY A 228 12.96 -10.35 27.82
C GLY A 228 12.03 -10.68 26.64
N ILE A 229 11.99 -9.84 25.60
CA ILE A 229 11.10 -9.97 24.45
C ILE A 229 11.76 -10.84 23.38
N GLU A 230 11.25 -12.05 23.17
CA GLU A 230 11.75 -12.97 22.15
C GLU A 230 11.19 -12.70 20.74
N LEU A 231 9.97 -12.18 20.62
CA LEU A 231 9.32 -11.83 19.35
C LEU A 231 9.20 -10.33 19.23
N THR A 232 9.89 -9.72 18.30
CA THR A 232 9.91 -8.28 18.09
C THR A 232 9.32 -7.90 16.74
N LEU A 233 8.71 -6.72 16.70
CA LEU A 233 8.20 -6.11 15.49
C LEU A 233 8.96 -4.80 15.26
N SER A 234 9.78 -4.78 14.23
CA SER A 234 10.65 -3.65 13.89
C SER A 234 10.18 -2.97 12.62
N ARG A 235 10.18 -1.65 12.58
CA ARG A 235 9.92 -0.91 11.32
C ARG A 235 11.14 -1.05 10.41
N ALA A 236 10.92 -1.42 9.16
CA ALA A 236 12.00 -1.61 8.18
C ALA A 236 12.79 -0.33 7.91
N ASP A 237 12.13 0.84 7.94
CA ASP A 237 12.76 2.15 7.76
C ASP A 237 13.69 2.60 8.92
N ARG A 238 13.70 1.84 10.02
CA ARG A 238 14.59 2.06 11.17
C ARG A 238 15.67 0.99 11.32
N MET A 239 15.65 0.00 10.43
CA MET A 239 16.68 -1.03 10.34
C MET A 239 17.79 -0.51 9.42
N VAL A 240 18.99 -0.36 9.96
CA VAL A 240 20.16 0.12 9.21
C VAL A 240 21.22 -0.96 9.15
N ASP A 241 22.05 -0.92 8.11
CA ASP A 241 23.11 -1.90 7.83
C ASP A 241 22.58 -3.35 7.79
N ALA A 242 21.35 -3.50 7.26
CA ALA A 242 20.72 -4.81 7.17
C ALA A 242 21.46 -5.72 6.18
N ARG A 243 21.72 -6.97 6.58
CA ARG A 243 22.33 -7.99 5.73
C ARG A 243 21.84 -9.38 6.08
N VAL A 244 21.95 -10.30 5.12
CA VAL A 244 21.72 -11.73 5.36
C VAL A 244 22.88 -12.24 6.22
N SER A 245 22.55 -12.87 7.36
CA SER A 245 23.56 -13.45 8.25
C SER A 245 24.11 -14.78 7.70
N ASP A 246 25.33 -15.10 8.07
CA ASP A 246 25.88 -16.44 7.85
C ASP A 246 25.27 -17.51 8.78
N GLU A 247 24.56 -17.09 9.82
CA GLU A 247 23.89 -17.99 10.73
C GLU A 247 22.57 -18.51 10.15
N SER A 248 22.30 -19.82 10.35
CA SER A 248 21.00 -20.41 10.02
C SER A 248 19.90 -19.83 10.91
N ALA A 249 18.73 -19.59 10.32
CA ALA A 249 17.53 -19.25 11.09
C ALA A 249 17.21 -20.37 12.11
N ASP A 250 16.52 -20.03 13.18
CA ASP A 250 15.99 -21.03 14.10
C ASP A 250 14.88 -21.83 13.40
N HIS A 251 15.01 -23.16 13.42
CA HIS A 251 14.06 -24.13 12.83
C HIS A 251 13.22 -24.84 13.88
N SER A 252 13.17 -24.31 15.11
CA SER A 252 12.38 -24.88 16.20
C SER A 252 10.88 -24.96 15.88
N ARG A 253 10.18 -25.84 16.57
CA ARG A 253 8.71 -25.93 16.49
C ARG A 253 8.06 -24.58 16.79
N LYS A 254 8.63 -23.80 17.70
CA LYS A 254 8.16 -22.45 18.04
C LYS A 254 8.19 -21.52 16.84
N VAL A 255 9.29 -21.46 16.11
CA VAL A 255 9.42 -20.63 14.89
C VAL A 255 8.44 -21.08 13.80
N TYR A 256 8.28 -22.39 13.61
CA TYR A 256 7.29 -22.91 12.68
C TYR A 256 5.87 -22.44 13.04
N ASP A 257 5.47 -22.53 14.31
CA ASP A 257 4.14 -22.11 14.76
C ASP A 257 3.97 -20.59 14.68
N LEU A 258 5.04 -19.81 14.92
CA LEU A 258 5.06 -18.36 14.72
C LEU A 258 4.83 -17.99 13.24
N ARG A 259 5.55 -18.59 12.31
CA ARG A 259 5.37 -18.36 10.86
C ARG A 259 3.95 -18.71 10.41
N ARG A 260 3.45 -19.87 10.83
CA ARG A 260 2.09 -20.33 10.50
C ARG A 260 1.00 -19.38 11.02
N SER A 261 1.20 -18.77 12.19
CA SER A 261 0.23 -17.89 12.82
C SER A 261 0.44 -16.39 12.49
N ALA A 262 1.46 -16.02 11.72
CA ALA A 262 1.84 -14.64 11.41
C ALA A 262 0.65 -13.82 10.84
N ARG A 263 -0.03 -14.37 9.83
CA ARG A 263 -1.21 -13.73 9.22
C ARG A 263 -2.33 -13.48 10.23
N ARG A 264 -2.56 -14.43 11.15
CA ARG A 264 -3.58 -14.27 12.20
C ARG A 264 -3.18 -13.21 13.20
N ARG A 265 -1.92 -13.19 13.66
CA ARG A 265 -1.42 -12.14 14.58
C ARG A 265 -1.56 -10.74 13.96
N MET A 266 -1.24 -10.59 12.67
CA MET A 266 -1.46 -9.32 11.97
C MET A 266 -2.93 -8.92 11.97
N ALA A 267 -3.84 -9.85 11.65
CA ALA A 267 -5.27 -9.59 11.59
C ALA A 267 -5.90 -9.30 12.98
N GLU A 268 -5.33 -9.85 14.04
CA GLU A 268 -5.74 -9.62 15.43
C GLU A 268 -5.10 -8.36 16.04
N GLY A 269 -4.10 -7.77 15.40
CA GLY A 269 -3.48 -6.51 15.82
C GLY A 269 -4.31 -5.28 15.42
N PHE A 270 -4.06 -4.19 16.11
CA PHE A 270 -4.58 -2.88 15.74
C PHE A 270 -3.38 -1.93 15.53
N ASP A 271 -3.20 -1.42 14.30
CA ASP A 271 -1.99 -0.68 13.90
C ASP A 271 -0.69 -1.42 14.28
N MET A 272 -0.66 -2.74 13.97
CA MET A 272 0.46 -3.64 14.29
C MET A 272 0.74 -3.89 15.78
N VAL A 273 -0.06 -3.32 16.68
CA VAL A 273 0.04 -3.60 18.12
C VAL A 273 -0.96 -4.68 18.50
N THR A 274 -0.46 -5.75 19.11
CA THR A 274 -1.28 -6.86 19.59
C THR A 274 -1.61 -6.69 21.08
N GLY A 275 -2.63 -7.40 21.52
CA GLY A 275 -3.05 -7.44 22.92
C GLY A 275 -4.09 -8.55 23.15
N PRO A 276 -4.49 -8.80 24.38
CA PRO A 276 -5.57 -9.73 24.67
C PRO A 276 -6.83 -9.37 23.87
N GLN A 277 -7.34 -10.33 23.13
CA GLN A 277 -8.55 -10.14 22.31
C GLN A 277 -9.81 -10.16 23.19
N ARG A 278 -10.65 -9.16 23.03
CA ARG A 278 -11.90 -9.00 23.79
C ARG A 278 -13.11 -8.88 22.87
N LEU A 279 -14.22 -9.47 23.27
CA LEU A 279 -15.51 -9.30 22.63
C LEU A 279 -16.28 -8.19 23.35
N VAL A 280 -16.45 -7.05 22.71
CA VAL A 280 -17.03 -5.85 23.32
C VAL A 280 -18.15 -5.30 22.48
N PHE A 281 -19.23 -4.90 23.12
CA PHE A 281 -20.32 -4.17 22.49
C PHE A 281 -20.02 -2.69 22.40
N PHE A 282 -20.41 -2.09 21.28
CA PHE A 282 -20.28 -0.66 21.02
C PHE A 282 -21.61 -0.09 20.57
N ARG A 283 -22.03 0.99 21.21
CA ARG A 283 -23.09 1.87 20.74
C ARG A 283 -22.50 2.80 19.71
N VAL A 284 -23.01 2.76 18.50
CA VAL A 284 -22.50 3.52 17.35
C VAL A 284 -23.57 4.47 16.88
N ARG A 285 -23.25 5.74 16.81
CA ARG A 285 -24.11 6.78 16.25
C ARG A 285 -24.06 6.73 14.71
N SER A 286 -25.16 7.05 14.06
CA SER A 286 -25.33 6.92 12.62
C SER A 286 -24.27 7.70 11.81
N ASP A 287 -23.89 8.90 12.25
CA ASP A 287 -22.85 9.72 11.62
C ASP A 287 -21.41 9.19 11.81
N ALA A 288 -21.19 8.31 12.79
CA ALA A 288 -19.89 7.66 13.04
C ALA A 288 -19.74 6.28 12.38
N THR A 289 -20.79 5.79 11.71
CA THR A 289 -20.80 4.44 11.13
C THR A 289 -19.70 4.24 10.09
N ASN A 290 -19.40 5.25 9.29
CA ASN A 290 -18.33 5.19 8.28
C ASN A 290 -16.96 4.93 8.91
N LEU A 291 -16.63 5.57 10.06
CA LEU A 291 -15.37 5.30 10.78
C LEU A 291 -15.21 3.82 11.15
N LEU A 292 -16.34 3.18 11.45
CA LEU A 292 -16.36 1.76 11.79
C LEU A 292 -16.17 0.87 10.55
N PHE A 293 -16.90 1.17 9.47
CA PHE A 293 -16.79 0.42 8.21
C PHE A 293 -15.41 0.59 7.55
N ASP A 294 -14.84 1.78 7.58
CA ASP A 294 -13.50 2.06 7.06
C ASP A 294 -12.43 1.23 7.79
N ARG A 295 -12.66 0.96 9.09
CA ARG A 295 -11.69 0.23 9.91
C ARG A 295 -11.92 -1.28 9.96
N PHE A 296 -13.16 -1.73 10.05
CA PHE A 296 -13.52 -3.14 10.28
C PHE A 296 -14.20 -3.81 9.06
N GLY A 297 -14.46 -3.05 8.01
CA GLY A 297 -15.12 -3.53 6.79
C GLY A 297 -16.64 -3.73 6.96
N PHE A 298 -17.29 -4.13 5.86
CA PHE A 298 -18.76 -4.24 5.76
C PHE A 298 -19.35 -5.52 6.37
N GLY A 299 -18.54 -6.38 7.00
CA GLY A 299 -19.02 -7.62 7.65
C GLY A 299 -19.68 -7.43 9.01
N LEU A 300 -19.79 -6.21 9.48
CA LEU A 300 -20.36 -5.87 10.80
C LEU A 300 -21.86 -6.13 10.87
N ARG A 301 -22.33 -6.51 12.05
CA ARG A 301 -23.73 -6.77 12.33
C ARG A 301 -24.23 -5.80 13.40
N PHE A 302 -25.30 -5.11 13.08
CA PHE A 302 -25.94 -4.14 13.95
C PHE A 302 -27.29 -4.63 14.44
N GLY A 303 -27.65 -4.23 15.64
CA GLY A 303 -28.94 -4.51 16.25
C GLY A 303 -29.32 -3.49 17.34
N GLN A 304 -30.47 -3.62 17.96
CA GLN A 304 -30.98 -2.67 18.96
C GLN A 304 -30.85 -1.21 18.49
N HIS A 305 -31.54 -0.91 17.39
CA HIS A 305 -31.58 0.45 16.82
C HIS A 305 -32.46 1.36 17.72
N GLU A 306 -31.96 2.57 17.95
CA GLU A 306 -32.66 3.65 18.61
C GLU A 306 -32.67 4.87 17.67
N GLY A 307 -33.85 5.47 17.45
CA GLY A 307 -34.05 6.54 16.49
C GLY A 307 -34.45 6.06 15.08
N SER A 308 -34.70 6.99 14.17
CA SER A 308 -35.17 6.70 12.83
C SER A 308 -34.03 6.53 11.86
N HIS A 309 -34.19 5.67 10.85
CA HIS A 309 -33.24 5.55 9.75
C HIS A 309 -33.03 6.92 9.03
N GLY A 310 -31.78 7.33 8.90
CA GLY A 310 -31.40 8.63 8.31
C GLY A 310 -31.25 9.78 9.31
N ASP A 311 -31.62 9.58 10.57
CA ASP A 311 -31.31 10.53 11.64
C ASP A 311 -29.83 10.41 12.03
N PRO A 312 -29.03 11.48 11.95
CA PRO A 312 -27.63 11.49 12.40
C PRO A 312 -27.45 11.12 13.88
N GLY A 313 -28.46 11.38 14.70
CA GLY A 313 -28.48 11.05 16.12
C GLY A 313 -28.91 9.61 16.44
N ALA A 314 -29.44 8.87 15.47
CA ALA A 314 -29.82 7.49 15.66
C ALA A 314 -28.62 6.62 16.05
N THR A 315 -28.84 5.65 16.93
CA THR A 315 -27.78 4.76 17.41
C THR A 315 -28.09 3.29 17.13
N SER A 316 -27.05 2.49 17.08
CA SER A 316 -27.17 1.05 16.94
C SER A 316 -26.05 0.34 17.69
N LEU A 317 -26.36 -0.85 18.20
CA LEU A 317 -25.39 -1.69 18.89
C LEU A 317 -24.68 -2.62 17.93
N THR A 318 -23.36 -2.74 18.04
CA THR A 318 -22.55 -3.73 17.30
C THR A 318 -21.59 -4.45 18.23
N LEU A 319 -21.20 -5.67 17.86
CA LEU A 319 -20.22 -6.48 18.57
C LEU A 319 -18.92 -6.54 17.78
N LEU A 320 -17.80 -6.18 18.42
CA LEU A 320 -16.48 -6.27 17.84
C LEU A 320 -15.57 -7.18 18.68
N LYS A 321 -14.69 -7.91 17.98
CA LYS A 321 -13.52 -8.56 18.58
C LYS A 321 -12.33 -7.65 18.37
N VAL A 322 -11.80 -7.07 19.44
CA VAL A 322 -10.76 -6.04 19.39
C VAL A 322 -9.64 -6.32 20.40
N PRO A 323 -8.39 -5.91 20.12
CA PRO A 323 -7.30 -6.06 21.06
C PRO A 323 -7.37 -4.99 22.17
N GLN A 324 -7.07 -5.38 23.38
CA GLN A 324 -6.83 -4.46 24.48
C GLN A 324 -5.45 -3.82 24.30
N ALA A 325 -5.35 -2.81 23.42
CA ALA A 325 -4.11 -2.19 22.98
C ALA A 325 -4.25 -0.66 22.91
N TYR A 326 -3.16 0.06 23.19
CA TYR A 326 -3.16 1.53 23.19
C TYR A 326 -3.52 2.14 21.85
N THR A 327 -3.19 1.48 20.74
CA THR A 327 -3.53 1.92 19.38
C THR A 327 -5.04 1.86 19.14
N PHE A 328 -5.70 0.82 19.64
CA PHE A 328 -7.15 0.74 19.63
C PHE A 328 -7.80 1.85 20.47
N PHE A 329 -7.28 2.10 21.66
CA PHE A 329 -7.79 3.15 22.54
C PHE A 329 -7.61 4.55 21.94
N ARG A 330 -6.46 4.80 21.30
CA ARG A 330 -6.23 6.04 20.54
C ARG A 330 -7.27 6.23 19.42
N TRP A 331 -7.55 5.18 18.66
CA TRP A 331 -8.57 5.22 17.61
C TRP A 331 -9.96 5.47 18.19
N LEU A 332 -10.32 4.77 19.28
CA LEU A 332 -11.61 4.97 19.96
C LEU A 332 -11.76 6.42 20.46
N THR A 333 -10.70 7.00 20.98
CA THR A 333 -10.68 8.42 21.40
C THR A 333 -10.96 9.35 20.21
N SER A 334 -10.42 9.06 19.01
CA SER A 334 -10.65 9.88 17.82
C SER A 334 -12.09 9.81 17.32
N ALA A 335 -12.84 8.74 17.64
CA ALA A 335 -14.24 8.60 17.31
C ALA A 335 -15.17 9.44 18.23
N GLY A 336 -14.62 9.97 19.33
CA GLY A 336 -15.36 10.81 20.31
C GLY A 336 -16.59 10.09 20.88
N SER A 337 -17.70 10.81 20.97
CA SER A 337 -18.98 10.23 21.43
C SER A 337 -19.74 9.46 20.36
N GLY A 338 -19.21 9.35 19.15
CA GLY A 338 -19.83 8.63 18.04
C GLY A 338 -19.76 7.12 18.18
N ILE A 339 -18.78 6.59 18.92
CA ILE A 339 -18.57 5.16 19.18
C ILE A 339 -18.22 4.99 20.65
N VAL A 340 -19.07 4.34 21.42
CA VAL A 340 -18.93 4.19 22.88
C VAL A 340 -19.02 2.71 23.26
N MET A 341 -18.13 2.26 24.14
CA MET A 341 -18.24 0.91 24.74
C MET A 341 -19.53 0.81 25.55
N GLU A 342 -20.26 -0.28 25.38
CA GLU A 342 -21.53 -0.52 26.04
C GLU A 342 -21.54 -1.88 26.75
N GLU A 343 -22.26 -1.96 27.86
CA GLU A 343 -22.44 -3.22 28.57
C GLU A 343 -23.17 -4.27 27.67
N PRO A 344 -22.83 -5.54 27.83
CA PRO A 344 -23.51 -6.59 27.09
C PRO A 344 -25.03 -6.60 27.38
N PRO A 345 -25.87 -6.66 26.35
CA PRO A 345 -27.30 -6.70 26.52
C PRO A 345 -27.78 -7.97 27.28
N ALA A 346 -29.06 -8.03 27.62
CA ALA A 346 -29.63 -9.16 28.31
C ALA A 346 -29.46 -10.47 27.52
N GLU A 347 -29.37 -11.61 28.20
CA GLU A 347 -29.11 -12.94 27.63
C GLU A 347 -30.07 -13.30 26.47
N LEU A 348 -31.35 -12.95 26.59
CA LEU A 348 -32.35 -13.18 25.55
C LEU A 348 -31.96 -12.49 24.22
N VAL A 349 -31.47 -11.24 24.29
CA VAL A 349 -31.05 -10.44 23.14
C VAL A 349 -29.79 -11.03 22.53
N LEU A 350 -28.85 -11.51 23.34
CA LEU A 350 -27.61 -12.15 22.87
C LEU A 350 -27.91 -13.41 22.06
N ARG A 351 -28.90 -14.22 22.50
CA ARG A 351 -29.27 -15.48 21.85
C ARG A 351 -30.14 -15.32 20.61
N SER A 352 -30.98 -14.28 20.54
CA SER A 352 -31.88 -14.03 19.42
C SER A 352 -31.40 -12.96 18.44
N GLY A 353 -30.40 -12.17 18.82
CA GLY A 353 -29.87 -11.06 18.04
C GLY A 353 -28.94 -11.46 16.87
N PRO A 354 -28.49 -10.49 16.08
CA PRO A 354 -27.65 -10.72 14.93
C PRO A 354 -26.28 -11.32 15.28
N TRP A 355 -25.90 -11.31 16.55
CA TRP A 355 -24.61 -11.81 17.06
C TRP A 355 -24.68 -13.26 17.56
N ALA A 356 -25.86 -13.87 17.66
CA ALA A 356 -26.06 -15.20 18.25
C ALA A 356 -25.11 -16.28 17.68
N LYS A 357 -24.81 -16.19 16.36
CA LYS A 357 -23.89 -17.11 15.69
C LYS A 357 -22.45 -16.92 16.13
N VAL A 358 -22.02 -15.68 16.35
CA VAL A 358 -20.66 -15.32 16.78
C VAL A 358 -20.46 -15.65 18.26
N LEU A 359 -21.52 -15.52 19.06
CA LEU A 359 -21.50 -15.75 20.50
C LEU A 359 -21.75 -17.21 20.90
N ARG A 360 -21.75 -18.14 19.95
CA ARG A 360 -21.94 -19.56 20.27
C ARG A 360 -20.82 -20.05 21.22
N GLY A 361 -21.23 -20.47 22.42
CA GLY A 361 -20.29 -20.94 23.46
C GLY A 361 -19.66 -19.81 24.32
N VAL A 362 -20.04 -18.58 24.11
CA VAL A 362 -19.62 -17.44 24.96
C VAL A 362 -20.73 -17.14 25.95
N SER A 363 -20.42 -17.06 27.26
CA SER A 363 -21.35 -16.68 28.30
C SER A 363 -21.50 -15.16 28.41
N ARG A 364 -22.64 -14.68 28.96
CA ARG A 364 -22.80 -13.25 29.26
C ARG A 364 -21.75 -12.77 30.27
N ASP A 365 -21.40 -13.59 31.26
CA ASP A 365 -20.40 -13.23 32.27
C ASP A 365 -19.03 -13.01 31.63
N GLN A 366 -18.65 -13.79 30.62
CA GLN A 366 -17.42 -13.57 29.85
C GLN A 366 -17.46 -12.21 29.13
N LEU A 367 -18.59 -11.84 28.53
CA LEU A 367 -18.75 -10.56 27.84
C LEU A 367 -18.71 -9.38 28.82
N VAL A 368 -19.29 -9.54 29.99
CA VAL A 368 -19.22 -8.52 31.08
C VAL A 368 -17.78 -8.35 31.54
N GLU A 369 -17.04 -9.43 31.70
CA GLU A 369 -15.63 -9.38 32.08
C GLU A 369 -14.76 -8.76 30.98
N ASP A 370 -15.00 -9.13 29.71
CA ASP A 370 -14.31 -8.51 28.56
C ASP A 370 -14.57 -7.01 28.48
N HIS A 371 -15.83 -6.58 28.68
CA HIS A 371 -16.21 -5.17 28.73
C HIS A 371 -15.48 -4.45 29.90
N ARG A 372 -15.54 -5.02 31.11
CA ARG A 372 -14.89 -4.45 32.31
C ARG A 372 -13.38 -4.22 32.09
N GLN A 373 -12.70 -5.21 31.53
CA GLN A 373 -11.27 -5.14 31.26
C GLN A 373 -10.93 -4.11 30.17
N MET A 374 -11.75 -4.00 29.14
CA MET A 374 -11.58 -2.97 28.12
C MET A 374 -11.78 -1.57 28.66
N VAL A 375 -12.80 -1.33 29.47
CA VAL A 375 -13.05 -0.03 30.12
C VAL A 375 -11.91 0.33 31.04
N GLN A 376 -11.44 -0.60 31.89
CA GLN A 376 -10.29 -0.37 32.76
C GLN A 376 -9.01 -0.04 31.97
N GLY A 377 -8.76 -0.77 30.89
CA GLY A 377 -7.61 -0.51 29.98
C GLY A 377 -7.70 0.87 29.32
N PHE A 378 -8.90 1.28 28.90
CA PHE A 378 -9.15 2.59 28.32
C PHE A 378 -8.97 3.73 29.32
N LEU A 379 -9.50 3.59 30.51
CA LEU A 379 -9.30 4.56 31.60
C LEU A 379 -7.82 4.70 31.97
N ALA A 380 -7.09 3.59 32.11
CA ALA A 380 -5.65 3.63 32.36
C ALA A 380 -4.84 4.26 31.20
N TYR A 381 -5.34 4.15 29.96
CA TYR A 381 -4.78 4.85 28.80
C TYR A 381 -5.01 6.37 28.90
N LEU A 382 -6.24 6.79 29.23
CA LEU A 382 -6.59 8.20 29.41
C LEU A 382 -5.82 8.85 30.59
N ASP A 383 -5.70 8.16 31.71
CA ASP A 383 -4.94 8.65 32.88
C ASP A 383 -3.47 8.85 32.55
N ARG A 384 -2.85 7.93 31.78
CA ARG A 384 -1.46 8.12 31.32
C ARG A 384 -1.32 9.29 30.35
N ALA A 385 -2.30 9.50 29.48
CA ALA A 385 -2.30 10.65 28.58
C ALA A 385 -2.50 11.98 29.33
N ARG A 386 -3.22 11.98 30.46
CA ARG A 386 -3.50 13.14 31.31
C ARG A 386 -2.38 13.46 32.27
N ALA A 387 -1.67 12.48 32.79
CA ALA A 387 -0.64 12.61 33.83
C ALA A 387 0.40 13.72 33.60
N PRO A 388 0.90 13.99 32.36
CA PRO A 388 1.86 15.07 32.10
C PRO A 388 1.29 16.47 32.28
N TYR A 389 -0.02 16.64 32.29
CA TYR A 389 -0.71 17.95 32.34
C TYR A 389 -1.18 18.35 33.74
N GLY A 390 -0.95 17.50 34.72
CA GLY A 390 -1.10 17.80 36.17
C GLY A 390 -2.48 18.37 36.52
N THR A 391 -3.50 17.54 36.68
CA THR A 391 -4.71 17.85 37.50
C THR A 391 -5.32 16.56 38.01
#